data_4ace56d00d3eaf7489490d0ea3b3d3ac
#
_entry.id   4ace56d00d3eaf7489490d0ea3b3d3ac
#
_cell.length_a   1.000
_cell.length_b   1.000
_cell.length_c   1.000
_cell.angle_alpha   90.00
_cell.angle_beta   90.00
_cell.angle_gamma   90.00
#
_symmetry.space_group_name_H-M   'P 1'
#
loop_
_entity.id
_entity.type
_entity.pdbx_description
1 polymer ?
#
loop_
_entity_poly.entity_id
_entity_poly.type
_entity_poly.pdbx_seq_one_letter_code
_entity_poly.pdbx_strand_id
1 'polypeptide(L)'
;MSSKNVKFGGMSSLSASTGGASSGVFSSVRNMIPSLSWRTIGIIILVIILAVISYFIYKGVSDSAKNPSYKANREHVPLGSEAAGNSGKDAEIMLFYTDWCPHCKTAKPEWEQVKAEYNGKQIHGYTIIFTEVNCTNESPDVEKMMNTYKIDGYPTIKLVKDNQIIDYDAKPTKATLTQFLNTVV
;
A
#
# COMPACT_ATOMS: atom_id res chain seq x y z
N MET A 1 71.97 -11.41 -54.59
CA MET A 1 71.95 -10.30 -55.52
C MET A 1 71.03 -9.26 -54.97
N SER A 2 71.68 -8.31 -54.52
CA SER A 2 71.60 -6.85 -54.77
C SER A 2 70.42 -6.16 -54.03
N SER A 3 70.76 -5.61 -52.90
CA SER A 3 71.20 -4.23 -52.66
C SER A 3 70.26 -3.14 -53.20
N LYS A 4 69.65 -2.39 -52.31
CA LYS A 4 69.96 -0.96 -52.18
C LYS A 4 69.11 -0.29 -51.07
N ASN A 5 69.87 0.27 -50.14
CA ASN A 5 69.48 1.36 -49.27
C ASN A 5 69.00 2.59 -50.05
N VAL A 6 68.04 3.33 -49.54
CA VAL A 6 68.09 4.77 -49.61
C VAL A 6 67.50 5.36 -48.32
N LYS A 7 68.24 6.28 -47.82
CA LYS A 7 68.20 7.09 -46.61
C LYS A 7 67.49 8.43 -46.87
N PHE A 8 67.20 9.12 -45.79
CA PHE A 8 66.88 10.55 -45.65
C PHE A 8 65.39 10.92 -45.81
N GLY A 9 64.83 11.71 -45.00
CA GLY A 9 65.24 12.70 -44.03
C GLY A 9 64.04 13.40 -43.46
N GLY A 10 64.18 13.87 -42.33
CA GLY A 10 64.10 15.26 -41.98
C GLY A 10 62.81 15.67 -41.25
N MET A 11 62.94 15.80 -39.95
CA MET A 11 62.49 16.93 -39.13
C MET A 11 61.26 17.74 -39.63
N SER A 12 60.18 17.74 -38.82
CA SER A 12 59.65 19.00 -38.32
C SER A 12 58.66 18.72 -37.18
N SER A 13 59.00 19.21 -36.05
CA SER A 13 58.18 19.39 -34.86
C SER A 13 56.96 20.29 -35.18
N LEU A 14 55.77 19.76 -34.98
CA LEU A 14 54.58 20.62 -34.80
C LEU A 14 53.96 20.25 -33.47
N SER A 15 54.23 21.07 -32.49
CA SER A 15 53.52 21.17 -31.23
C SER A 15 52.04 21.58 -31.50
N ALA A 16 51.13 20.64 -31.40
CA ALA A 16 49.71 20.95 -31.34
C ALA A 16 49.35 21.14 -29.85
N SER A 17 49.18 22.41 -29.51
CA SER A 17 48.55 22.81 -28.26
C SER A 17 47.09 22.41 -28.28
N THR A 18 46.73 21.36 -27.56
CA THR A 18 45.34 21.11 -27.20
C THR A 18 45.00 21.98 -26.00
N GLY A 19 44.32 23.10 -26.29
CA GLY A 19 43.77 23.98 -25.31
C GLY A 19 42.72 23.25 -24.48
N GLY A 20 43.05 22.99 -23.23
CA GLY A 20 42.14 22.55 -22.22
C GLY A 20 41.15 23.64 -21.82
N ALA A 21 39.97 23.59 -22.37
CA ALA A 21 38.85 24.44 -21.95
C ALA A 21 37.87 23.60 -21.14
N SER A 22 38.17 23.36 -19.86
CA SER A 22 37.15 22.90 -18.90
C SER A 22 37.45 23.20 -17.41
N SER A 23 38.27 24.19 -17.13
CA SER A 23 38.55 24.56 -15.73
C SER A 23 37.87 25.87 -15.26
N GLY A 24 36.92 26.40 -16.05
CA GLY A 24 36.29 27.69 -15.74
C GLY A 24 35.00 27.63 -14.93
N VAL A 25 34.33 26.51 -14.86
CA VAL A 25 33.01 26.43 -14.20
C VAL A 25 33.14 26.12 -12.70
N PHE A 26 34.12 25.32 -12.32
CA PHE A 26 34.33 24.98 -10.91
C PHE A 26 35.03 26.03 -10.05
N SER A 27 35.77 26.92 -10.67
CA SER A 27 36.44 28.03 -9.98
C SER A 27 35.48 29.18 -9.58
N SER A 28 34.43 29.38 -10.37
CA SER A 28 33.43 30.43 -10.08
C SER A 28 32.52 30.10 -8.88
N VAL A 29 32.28 28.83 -8.63
CA VAL A 29 31.43 28.38 -7.47
C VAL A 29 32.20 28.48 -6.15
N ARG A 30 33.53 28.35 -6.20
CA ARG A 30 34.37 28.40 -5.00
C ARG A 30 34.47 29.76 -4.34
N ASN A 31 34.27 30.84 -5.12
CA ASN A 31 34.37 32.22 -4.61
C ASN A 31 33.02 32.78 -4.14
N MET A 32 31.93 32.01 -4.28
CA MET A 32 30.59 32.45 -3.85
C MET A 32 30.19 31.91 -2.49
N ILE A 33 31.02 31.07 -1.87
CA ILE A 33 30.74 30.57 -0.50
C ILE A 33 31.55 31.48 0.46
N PRO A 34 30.89 32.43 1.14
CA PRO A 34 31.55 33.13 2.24
C PRO A 34 32.05 32.07 3.23
N SER A 35 33.22 32.33 3.81
CA SER A 35 33.90 31.42 4.76
C SER A 35 32.91 30.89 5.82
N LEU A 36 32.23 29.83 5.43
CA LEU A 36 31.22 29.23 6.29
C LEU A 36 31.96 28.63 7.47
N SER A 37 31.77 29.17 8.64
CA SER A 37 32.35 28.67 9.87
C SER A 37 32.00 27.18 10.00
N TRP A 38 32.93 26.35 10.47
CA TRP A 38 32.72 24.93 10.73
C TRP A 38 31.42 24.66 11.52
N ARG A 39 31.03 25.60 12.37
CA ARG A 39 29.77 25.55 13.14
C ARG A 39 28.54 25.69 12.23
N THR A 40 28.55 26.56 11.22
CA THR A 40 27.42 26.74 10.31
C THR A 40 27.27 25.58 9.35
N ILE A 41 28.37 24.96 8.92
CA ILE A 41 28.33 23.71 8.14
C ILE A 41 27.69 22.59 8.96
N GLY A 42 28.06 22.44 10.23
CA GLY A 42 27.48 21.47 11.14
C GLY A 42 25.95 21.65 11.33
N ILE A 43 25.50 22.89 11.46
CA ILE A 43 24.07 23.21 11.59
C ILE A 43 23.31 22.85 10.32
N ILE A 44 23.85 23.17 9.14
CA ILE A 44 23.23 22.85 7.84
C ILE A 44 23.11 21.33 7.67
N ILE A 45 24.14 20.57 7.98
CA ILE A 45 24.11 19.11 7.92
C ILE A 45 23.06 18.54 8.87
N LEU A 46 22.98 19.06 10.10
CA LEU A 46 21.99 18.64 11.08
C LEU A 46 20.55 18.91 10.61
N VAL A 47 20.30 20.08 10.02
CA VAL A 47 18.97 20.42 9.46
C VAL A 47 18.62 19.49 8.29
N ILE A 48 19.57 19.17 7.42
CA ILE A 48 19.34 18.23 6.32
C ILE A 48 19.01 16.82 6.86
N ILE A 49 19.74 16.35 7.86
CA ILE A 49 19.48 15.05 8.49
C ILE A 49 18.09 15.02 9.11
N LEU A 50 17.70 16.06 9.85
CA LEU A 50 16.36 16.14 10.43
C LEU A 50 15.26 16.19 9.36
N ALA A 51 15.48 16.92 8.27
CA ALA A 51 14.54 16.96 7.16
C ALA A 51 14.38 15.58 6.47
N VAL A 52 15.49 14.85 6.30
CA VAL A 52 15.46 13.49 5.73
C VAL A 52 14.75 12.53 6.67
N ILE A 53 15.03 12.56 7.96
CA ILE A 53 14.35 11.74 8.97
C ILE A 53 12.86 12.05 8.99
N SER A 54 12.47 13.33 9.00
CA SER A 54 11.08 13.77 8.95
C SER A 54 10.38 13.28 7.67
N TYR A 55 11.05 13.34 6.53
CA TYR A 55 10.53 12.82 5.26
C TYR A 55 10.30 11.31 5.30
N PHE A 56 11.24 10.53 5.86
CA PHE A 56 11.08 9.08 5.99
C PHE A 56 9.98 8.69 6.98
N ILE A 57 9.85 9.41 8.09
CA ILE A 57 8.75 9.21 9.06
C ILE A 57 7.42 9.54 8.38
N TYR A 58 7.32 10.68 7.69
CA TYR A 58 6.11 11.08 6.97
C TYR A 58 5.73 10.05 5.90
N LYS A 59 6.69 9.58 5.12
CA LYS A 59 6.46 8.56 4.10
C LYS A 59 6.05 7.22 4.73
N GLY A 60 6.72 6.77 5.79
CA GLY A 60 6.38 5.54 6.50
C GLY A 60 4.98 5.55 7.10
N VAL A 61 4.57 6.67 7.70
CA VAL A 61 3.20 6.84 8.24
C VAL A 61 2.17 6.95 7.11
N SER A 62 2.51 7.63 6.02
CA SER A 62 1.61 7.79 4.86
C SER A 62 1.38 6.48 4.10
N ASP A 63 2.41 5.63 4.01
CA ASP A 63 2.30 4.32 3.37
C ASP A 63 1.59 3.29 4.28
N SER A 64 1.73 3.42 5.61
CA SER A 64 0.97 2.60 6.58
C SER A 64 -0.52 2.96 6.62
N ALA A 65 -0.88 4.21 6.34
CA ALA A 65 -2.28 4.64 6.26
C ALA A 65 -2.97 4.21 4.95
N LYS A 66 -2.20 3.85 3.92
CA LYS A 66 -2.74 3.43 2.61
C LYS A 66 -2.94 1.93 2.45
N ASN A 67 -2.42 1.12 3.35
CA ASN A 67 -2.64 -0.31 3.37
C ASN A 67 -2.83 -0.78 4.81
N PRO A 68 -4.05 -0.87 5.32
CA PRO A 68 -4.32 -1.90 6.31
C PRO A 68 -4.07 -3.22 5.57
N SER A 69 -2.91 -3.82 5.81
CA SER A 69 -2.55 -5.13 5.26
C SER A 69 -3.37 -6.19 5.98
N TYR A 70 -4.69 -6.13 5.81
CA TYR A 70 -5.58 -7.21 6.13
C TYR A 70 -5.43 -8.25 5.00
N LYS A 71 -4.63 -9.25 5.24
CA LYS A 71 -4.75 -10.51 4.52
C LYS A 71 -5.94 -11.23 5.13
N ALA A 72 -7.10 -11.12 4.47
CA ALA A 72 -8.20 -12.02 4.75
C ALA A 72 -7.64 -13.44 4.88
N ASN A 73 -7.99 -14.12 5.97
CA ASN A 73 -7.56 -15.49 6.22
C ASN A 73 -8.08 -16.37 5.08
N ARG A 74 -7.24 -16.63 4.08
CA ARG A 74 -7.56 -17.41 2.89
C ARG A 74 -7.67 -18.91 3.18
N GLU A 75 -7.74 -19.29 4.44
CA GLU A 75 -7.75 -20.69 4.83
C GLU A 75 -9.07 -21.42 4.55
N HIS A 76 -10.08 -20.73 4.00
CA HIS A 76 -11.38 -21.30 3.63
C HIS A 76 -11.84 -21.00 2.21
N VAL A 77 -10.92 -20.73 1.29
CA VAL A 77 -11.25 -20.80 -0.13
C VAL A 77 -11.00 -22.24 -0.58
N PRO A 78 -12.02 -23.00 -1.01
CA PRO A 78 -11.78 -24.28 -1.63
C PRO A 78 -10.82 -24.10 -2.80
N LEU A 79 -9.73 -24.88 -2.80
CA LEU A 79 -8.76 -24.94 -3.87
C LEU A 79 -9.50 -25.28 -5.19
N GLY A 80 -9.82 -24.28 -6.00
CA GLY A 80 -10.54 -24.55 -7.25
C GLY A 80 -11.06 -23.36 -8.05
N SER A 81 -10.89 -22.13 -7.60
CA SER A 81 -11.24 -20.96 -8.41
C SER A 81 -10.07 -20.01 -8.60
N GLU A 82 -9.00 -20.52 -9.19
CA GLU A 82 -8.10 -19.68 -10.00
C GLU A 82 -8.83 -19.39 -11.32
N ALA A 83 -9.77 -18.48 -11.28
CA ALA A 83 -10.45 -18.00 -12.45
C ALA A 83 -10.17 -16.52 -12.63
N ALA A 84 -9.30 -16.27 -13.59
CA ALA A 84 -9.33 -15.15 -14.51
C ALA A 84 -9.50 -13.76 -13.91
N GLY A 85 -8.45 -12.95 -14.07
CA GLY A 85 -8.46 -11.51 -14.02
C GLY A 85 -9.77 -10.88 -14.49
N ASN A 86 -10.60 -10.60 -13.52
CA ASN A 86 -11.70 -9.68 -13.73
C ASN A 86 -11.35 -8.43 -12.93
N SER A 87 -11.21 -7.31 -13.62
CA SER A 87 -10.96 -5.98 -13.07
C SER A 87 -12.19 -5.47 -12.29
N GLY A 88 -12.86 -6.35 -11.55
CA GLY A 88 -13.97 -6.03 -10.69
C GLY A 88 -13.44 -5.41 -9.40
N LYS A 89 -14.11 -4.39 -8.93
CA LYS A 89 -13.91 -3.88 -7.58
C LYS A 89 -14.52 -4.89 -6.60
N ASP A 90 -13.94 -4.99 -5.41
CA ASP A 90 -14.45 -5.87 -4.37
C ASP A 90 -15.27 -5.05 -3.35
N ALA A 91 -16.36 -5.64 -2.89
CA ALA A 91 -17.14 -5.17 -1.76
C ALA A 91 -17.18 -6.29 -0.70
N GLU A 92 -16.51 -6.05 0.43
CA GLU A 92 -16.41 -7.02 1.51
C GLU A 92 -17.44 -6.70 2.59
N ILE A 93 -18.34 -7.64 2.85
CA ILE A 93 -19.28 -7.58 3.97
C ILE A 93 -18.78 -8.49 5.09
N MET A 94 -18.66 -7.93 6.30
CA MET A 94 -18.07 -8.59 7.47
C MET A 94 -19.09 -8.72 8.59
N LEU A 95 -19.17 -9.92 9.17
CA LEU A 95 -19.94 -10.20 10.38
C LEU A 95 -19.00 -10.41 11.56
N PHE A 96 -19.07 -9.53 12.55
CA PHE A 96 -18.40 -9.67 13.84
C PHE A 96 -19.37 -10.31 14.83
N TYR A 97 -19.00 -11.46 15.40
CA TYR A 97 -19.87 -12.23 16.28
C TYR A 97 -19.09 -12.92 17.40
N THR A 98 -19.82 -13.38 18.41
CA THR A 98 -19.29 -14.28 19.46
C THR A 98 -20.20 -15.48 19.62
N ASP A 99 -19.62 -16.62 20.06
CA ASP A 99 -20.36 -17.89 20.21
C ASP A 99 -21.35 -17.89 21.38
N TRP A 100 -21.09 -17.06 22.38
CA TRP A 100 -21.92 -16.93 23.56
C TRP A 100 -23.10 -15.95 23.37
N CYS A 101 -23.11 -15.13 22.34
CA CYS A 101 -24.12 -14.08 22.11
C CYS A 101 -25.41 -14.67 21.53
N PRO A 102 -26.58 -14.54 22.22
CA PRO A 102 -27.86 -15.04 21.72
C PRO A 102 -28.31 -14.39 20.40
N HIS A 103 -28.05 -13.10 20.24
CA HIS A 103 -28.40 -12.37 19.03
C HIS A 103 -27.57 -12.83 17.82
N CYS A 104 -26.31 -13.19 18.04
CA CYS A 104 -25.46 -13.76 17.02
C CYS A 104 -25.97 -15.12 16.54
N LYS A 105 -26.44 -15.96 17.44
CA LYS A 105 -27.05 -17.26 17.12
C LYS A 105 -28.29 -17.13 16.24
N THR A 106 -29.05 -16.04 16.43
CA THR A 106 -30.22 -15.74 15.58
C THR A 106 -29.84 -15.14 14.24
N ALA A 107 -28.80 -14.30 14.21
CA ALA A 107 -28.33 -13.64 12.98
C ALA A 107 -27.60 -14.59 12.03
N LYS A 108 -26.86 -15.56 12.57
CA LYS A 108 -25.97 -16.43 11.79
C LYS A 108 -26.68 -17.24 10.70
N PRO A 109 -27.81 -17.92 10.95
CA PRO A 109 -28.53 -18.65 9.90
C PRO A 109 -29.04 -17.71 8.77
N GLU A 110 -29.45 -16.49 9.08
CA GLU A 110 -29.86 -15.51 8.09
C GLU A 110 -28.68 -15.04 7.25
N TRP A 111 -27.54 -14.80 7.90
CA TRP A 111 -26.27 -14.47 7.27
C TRP A 111 -25.80 -15.56 6.30
N GLU A 112 -25.82 -16.83 6.73
CA GLU A 112 -25.40 -17.97 5.91
C GLU A 112 -26.25 -18.13 4.65
N GLN A 113 -27.55 -17.86 4.74
CA GLN A 113 -28.44 -17.91 3.56
C GLN A 113 -28.04 -16.83 2.53
N VAL A 114 -27.75 -15.61 2.98
CA VAL A 114 -27.34 -14.52 2.08
C VAL A 114 -25.95 -14.78 1.54
N LYS A 115 -25.02 -15.27 2.37
CA LYS A 115 -23.68 -15.66 1.94
C LYS A 115 -23.72 -16.73 0.87
N ALA A 116 -24.54 -17.78 1.05
CA ALA A 116 -24.69 -18.85 0.03
C ALA A 116 -25.25 -18.32 -1.30
N GLU A 117 -26.06 -17.26 -1.24
CA GLU A 117 -26.69 -16.68 -2.41
C GLU A 117 -25.79 -15.65 -3.12
N TYR A 118 -25.01 -14.85 -2.39
CA TYR A 118 -24.30 -13.66 -2.93
C TYR A 118 -22.77 -13.76 -2.91
N ASN A 119 -22.16 -14.64 -2.16
CA ASN A 119 -20.71 -14.71 -2.08
C ASN A 119 -20.09 -15.05 -3.47
N GLY A 120 -19.14 -14.23 -3.89
CA GLY A 120 -18.50 -14.33 -5.20
C GLY A 120 -19.34 -13.83 -6.38
N LYS A 121 -20.59 -13.39 -6.16
CA LYS A 121 -21.41 -12.78 -7.22
C LYS A 121 -21.09 -11.30 -7.39
N GLN A 122 -21.38 -10.79 -8.58
CA GLN A 122 -21.23 -9.36 -8.87
C GLN A 122 -22.56 -8.63 -8.72
N ILE A 123 -22.51 -7.51 -7.98
CA ILE A 123 -23.59 -6.53 -7.87
C ILE A 123 -23.01 -5.17 -8.28
N HIS A 124 -23.64 -4.52 -9.26
CA HIS A 124 -23.23 -3.21 -9.79
C HIS A 124 -21.72 -3.08 -10.12
N GLY A 125 -21.09 -4.18 -10.54
CA GLY A 125 -19.67 -4.23 -10.90
C GLY A 125 -18.72 -4.51 -9.74
N TYR A 126 -19.24 -4.79 -8.54
CA TYR A 126 -18.46 -5.22 -7.37
C TYR A 126 -18.65 -6.71 -7.13
N THR A 127 -17.54 -7.42 -6.86
CA THR A 127 -17.58 -8.80 -6.39
C THR A 127 -17.84 -8.81 -4.88
N ILE A 128 -18.89 -9.48 -4.44
CA ILE A 128 -19.27 -9.54 -3.02
C ILE A 128 -18.47 -10.62 -2.31
N ILE A 129 -17.79 -10.24 -1.25
CA ILE A 129 -16.98 -11.13 -0.41
C ILE A 129 -17.59 -11.12 1.00
N PHE A 130 -17.86 -12.33 1.53
CA PHE A 130 -18.38 -12.49 2.89
C PHE A 130 -17.27 -12.95 3.83
N THR A 131 -17.04 -12.19 4.88
CA THR A 131 -16.04 -12.47 5.91
C THR A 131 -16.69 -12.58 7.28
N GLU A 132 -16.31 -13.59 8.05
CA GLU A 132 -16.78 -13.81 9.41
C GLU A 132 -15.62 -13.67 10.39
N VAL A 133 -15.83 -12.83 11.41
CA VAL A 133 -14.85 -12.61 12.47
C VAL A 133 -15.43 -13.10 13.79
N ASN A 134 -14.91 -14.22 14.27
CA ASN A 134 -15.28 -14.73 15.59
C ASN A 134 -14.47 -14.01 16.68
N CYS A 135 -15.14 -13.17 17.45
CA CYS A 135 -14.58 -12.39 18.54
C CYS A 135 -14.70 -13.07 19.90
N THR A 136 -14.99 -14.39 19.96
CA THR A 136 -15.11 -15.14 21.22
C THR A 136 -13.78 -15.20 21.97
N ASN A 137 -12.69 -15.37 21.23
CA ASN A 137 -11.32 -15.36 21.75
C ASN A 137 -10.61 -14.14 21.18
N GLU A 138 -10.25 -13.23 22.06
CA GLU A 138 -9.54 -12.01 21.71
C GLU A 138 -8.07 -12.33 21.41
N SER A 139 -7.79 -12.67 20.15
CA SER A 139 -6.41 -12.69 19.65
C SER A 139 -5.96 -11.28 19.29
N PRO A 140 -4.66 -10.98 19.27
CA PRO A 140 -4.16 -9.66 18.84
C PRO A 140 -4.67 -9.21 17.47
N ASP A 141 -4.91 -10.15 16.55
CA ASP A 141 -5.44 -9.86 15.21
C ASP A 141 -6.94 -9.50 15.29
N VAL A 142 -7.72 -10.22 16.09
CA VAL A 142 -9.15 -9.92 16.32
C VAL A 142 -9.30 -8.57 17.00
N GLU A 143 -8.50 -8.30 18.04
CA GLU A 143 -8.50 -6.99 18.73
C GLU A 143 -8.17 -5.85 17.77
N LYS A 144 -7.17 -6.02 16.91
CA LYS A 144 -6.82 -5.04 15.88
C LYS A 144 -7.98 -4.79 14.92
N MET A 145 -8.69 -5.84 14.50
CA MET A 145 -9.87 -5.71 13.63
C MET A 145 -11.00 -4.99 14.35
N MET A 146 -11.32 -5.37 15.57
CA MET A 146 -12.35 -4.72 16.39
C MET A 146 -12.07 -3.21 16.53
N ASN A 147 -10.83 -2.84 16.83
CA ASN A 147 -10.41 -1.44 16.93
C ASN A 147 -10.50 -0.72 15.57
N THR A 148 -10.07 -1.36 14.49
CA THR A 148 -10.09 -0.78 13.13
C THR A 148 -11.52 -0.50 12.67
N TYR A 149 -12.44 -1.42 12.90
CA TYR A 149 -13.83 -1.33 12.48
C TYR A 149 -14.75 -0.76 13.56
N LYS A 150 -14.21 -0.34 14.71
CA LYS A 150 -14.95 0.25 15.84
C LYS A 150 -16.13 -0.63 16.27
N ILE A 151 -15.82 -1.86 16.68
CA ILE A 151 -16.83 -2.85 17.09
C ILE A 151 -17.12 -2.67 18.58
N ASP A 152 -18.30 -2.18 18.90
CA ASP A 152 -18.75 -1.92 20.28
C ASP A 152 -19.70 -2.99 20.81
N GLY A 153 -20.18 -3.90 19.95
CA GLY A 153 -21.13 -4.96 20.35
C GLY A 153 -21.34 -6.03 19.31
N TYR A 154 -22.17 -7.02 19.61
CA TYR A 154 -22.40 -8.19 18.76
C TYR A 154 -23.87 -8.53 18.61
N PRO A 155 -24.33 -8.99 17.40
CA PRO A 155 -23.56 -8.98 16.16
C PRO A 155 -23.41 -7.60 15.58
N THR A 156 -22.25 -7.27 14.97
CA THR A 156 -22.05 -6.09 14.17
C THR A 156 -21.73 -6.49 12.75
N ILE A 157 -22.36 -5.83 11.78
CA ILE A 157 -22.12 -6.05 10.35
C ILE A 157 -21.61 -4.77 9.72
N LYS A 158 -20.52 -4.86 8.98
CA LYS A 158 -19.88 -3.75 8.26
C LYS A 158 -19.68 -4.15 6.80
N LEU A 159 -19.83 -3.19 5.88
CA LEU A 159 -19.48 -3.37 4.48
C LEU A 159 -18.34 -2.42 4.13
N VAL A 160 -17.30 -2.93 3.50
CA VAL A 160 -16.16 -2.15 3.01
C VAL A 160 -16.17 -2.15 1.50
N LYS A 161 -16.25 -0.95 0.93
CA LYS A 161 -16.27 -0.72 -0.50
C LYS A 161 -15.55 0.60 -0.81
N ASP A 162 -14.70 0.62 -1.84
CA ASP A 162 -13.94 1.81 -2.26
C ASP A 162 -13.21 2.50 -1.08
N ASN A 163 -12.66 1.71 -0.15
CA ASN A 163 -11.99 2.19 1.07
C ASN A 163 -12.91 2.91 2.07
N GLN A 164 -14.21 2.75 1.94
CA GLN A 164 -15.21 3.27 2.85
C GLN A 164 -15.81 2.15 3.69
N ILE A 165 -15.97 2.39 4.99
CA ILE A 165 -16.65 1.48 5.91
C ILE A 165 -18.08 1.96 6.07
N ILE A 166 -19.04 1.11 5.77
CA ILE A 166 -20.47 1.38 5.83
C ILE A 166 -21.08 0.47 6.88
N ASP A 167 -21.80 1.06 7.82
CA ASP A 167 -22.44 0.34 8.91
C ASP A 167 -23.80 -0.22 8.48
N TYR A 168 -24.10 -1.41 8.98
CA TYR A 168 -25.40 -2.02 8.82
C TYR A 168 -26.20 -1.86 10.13
N ASP A 169 -27.21 -1.01 10.13
CA ASP A 169 -27.95 -0.60 11.35
C ASP A 169 -29.31 -1.31 11.51
N ALA A 170 -29.63 -2.28 10.64
CA ALA A 170 -30.91 -2.98 10.71
C ALA A 170 -30.79 -4.33 11.45
N LYS A 171 -31.94 -4.92 11.83
CA LYS A 171 -31.97 -6.29 12.34
C LYS A 171 -31.51 -7.24 11.23
N PRO A 172 -30.49 -8.11 11.49
CA PRO A 172 -29.96 -9.01 10.48
C PRO A 172 -30.96 -10.14 10.16
N THR A 173 -31.68 -9.93 9.06
CA THR A 173 -32.56 -10.93 8.43
C THR A 173 -32.14 -11.06 6.96
N LYS A 174 -32.48 -12.18 6.33
CA LYS A 174 -32.19 -12.39 4.91
C LYS A 174 -32.69 -11.21 4.06
N ALA A 175 -33.92 -10.77 4.29
CA ALA A 175 -34.53 -9.68 3.54
C ALA A 175 -33.78 -8.35 3.69
N THR A 176 -33.44 -7.96 4.92
CA THR A 176 -32.77 -6.70 5.20
C THR A 176 -31.31 -6.70 4.77
N LEU A 177 -30.60 -7.82 4.89
CA LEU A 177 -29.24 -8.01 4.37
C LEU A 177 -29.20 -7.95 2.85
N THR A 178 -30.15 -8.61 2.17
CA THR A 178 -30.28 -8.55 0.71
C THR A 178 -30.59 -7.13 0.22
N GLN A 179 -31.49 -6.44 0.89
CA GLN A 179 -31.81 -5.04 0.59
C GLN A 179 -30.59 -4.14 0.77
N PHE A 180 -29.85 -4.31 1.87
CA PHE A 180 -28.63 -3.54 2.13
C PHE A 180 -27.59 -3.74 1.03
N LEU A 181 -27.28 -4.97 0.66
CA LEU A 181 -26.34 -5.26 -0.43
C LEU A 181 -26.77 -4.58 -1.73
N ASN A 182 -28.04 -4.70 -2.14
CA ASN A 182 -28.51 -4.11 -3.39
C ASN A 182 -28.60 -2.58 -3.37
N THR A 183 -28.63 -1.97 -2.18
CA THR A 183 -28.74 -0.50 -2.04
C THR A 183 -27.37 0.15 -1.93
N VAL A 184 -26.41 -0.52 -1.26
CA VAL A 184 -25.14 0.08 -0.86
C VAL A 184 -24.01 -0.27 -1.82
N VAL A 185 -24.07 -1.45 -2.44
CA VAL A 185 -23.06 -1.87 -3.42
C VAL A 185 -23.34 -1.25 -4.78
#